data_9b3d763ddddd4b17c8de32643bde6905
#
_entry.id   9b3d763ddddd4b17c8de32643bde6905
#
_cell.length_a   1.000
_cell.length_b   1.000
_cell.length_c   1.000
_cell.angle_alpha   90.00
_cell.angle_beta   90.00
_cell.angle_gamma   90.00
#
_symmetry.space_group_name_H-M   'P 1'
#
loop_
_entity.id
_entity.type
_entity.pdbx_description
1 polymer ?
#
loop_
_entity_poly.entity_id
_entity_poly.type
_entity_poly.pdbx_seq_one_letter_code
_entity_poly.pdbx_strand_id
1 'polypeptide(L)'
;MHRSRTSLEKWASAMDLLASEAGVNAVELAAFIGVAHSTAWAILRKLRAAIAEIEASKLLRGFVQAAVCWLAPGYLFLSTSHKRYRKERIVLIGSSVDDGGLPHALKLTLIDDELLEPGTKELAREGIPAAFGSIAVPFADTALLIGKRLVQSALPTRFKEAERWLLRKFHGIGTKYLQSYLHEYCFRWNMAARGGCPRIEWARLFFRTPAVV
;
A
#
# COMPACT_ATOMS: atom_id res chain seq x y z
N MET A 1 12.63 6.88 -17.17
CA MET A 1 12.02 7.70 -18.27
C MET A 1 12.70 7.46 -19.60
N HIS A 2 13.80 6.75 -19.63
CA HIS A 2 14.54 6.41 -20.84
C HIS A 2 13.64 5.72 -21.88
N ARG A 3 13.72 6.15 -23.15
CA ARG A 3 12.89 5.68 -24.29
C ARG A 3 11.38 5.99 -24.23
N SER A 4 10.92 6.89 -23.34
CA SER A 4 9.52 7.34 -23.36
C SER A 4 9.30 8.39 -24.46
N ARG A 5 8.22 8.24 -25.25
CA ARG A 5 7.75 9.27 -26.18
C ARG A 5 7.01 10.42 -25.47
N THR A 6 6.72 10.26 -24.19
CA THR A 6 6.07 11.28 -23.36
C THR A 6 7.09 12.30 -22.90
N SER A 7 6.79 13.60 -23.04
CA SER A 7 7.68 14.69 -22.64
C SER A 7 7.97 14.68 -21.13
N LEU A 8 9.12 15.23 -20.73
CA LEU A 8 9.50 15.36 -19.32
C LEU A 8 8.50 16.19 -18.52
N GLU A 9 7.92 17.22 -19.14
CA GLU A 9 6.88 18.06 -18.53
C GLU A 9 5.67 17.23 -18.11
N LYS A 10 5.17 16.36 -18.98
CA LYS A 10 4.05 15.45 -18.67
C LYS A 10 4.40 14.46 -17.55
N TRP A 11 5.65 14.00 -17.50
CA TRP A 11 6.13 13.17 -16.38
C TRP A 11 6.19 13.95 -15.08
N ALA A 12 6.69 15.20 -15.09
CA ALA A 12 6.71 16.07 -13.91
C ALA A 12 5.29 16.34 -13.40
N SER A 13 4.36 16.68 -14.30
CA SER A 13 2.96 16.87 -13.96
C SER A 13 2.31 15.62 -13.38
N ALA A 14 2.63 14.42 -13.90
CA ALA A 14 2.13 13.16 -13.36
C ALA A 14 2.67 12.89 -11.95
N MET A 15 3.94 13.21 -11.69
CA MET A 15 4.56 13.09 -10.37
C MET A 15 3.91 14.04 -9.37
N ASP A 16 3.69 15.30 -9.76
CA ASP A 16 3.08 16.33 -8.91
C ASP A 16 1.64 15.95 -8.53
N LEU A 17 0.85 15.47 -9.50
CA LEU A 17 -0.49 14.95 -9.24
C LEU A 17 -0.49 13.69 -8.35
N LEU A 18 0.43 12.76 -8.60
CA LEU A 18 0.56 11.58 -7.77
C LEU A 18 0.98 11.94 -6.34
N ALA A 19 1.77 13.01 -6.15
CA ALA A 19 2.18 13.53 -4.86
C ALA A 19 1.07 14.33 -4.14
N SER A 20 0.00 14.72 -4.84
CA SER A 20 -1.12 15.44 -4.23
C SER A 20 -1.80 14.62 -3.14
N GLU A 21 -2.40 15.25 -2.16
CA GLU A 21 -3.01 14.58 -1.00
C GLU A 21 -4.07 13.54 -1.41
N ALA A 22 -4.89 13.86 -2.41
CA ALA A 22 -5.91 12.96 -2.92
C ALA A 22 -5.36 11.78 -3.73
N GLY A 23 -4.13 11.87 -4.28
CA GLY A 23 -3.61 10.96 -5.28
C GLY A 23 -4.30 11.14 -6.65
N VAL A 24 -3.94 10.31 -7.63
CA VAL A 24 -4.49 10.40 -8.99
C VAL A 24 -4.77 9.00 -9.57
N ASN A 25 -5.90 8.86 -10.28
CA ASN A 25 -6.18 7.69 -11.09
C ASN A 25 -5.83 7.95 -12.57
N ALA A 26 -5.89 6.90 -13.40
CA ALA A 26 -5.48 7.00 -14.81
C ALA A 26 -6.42 7.89 -15.66
N VAL A 27 -7.70 7.97 -15.31
CA VAL A 27 -8.67 8.82 -16.01
C VAL A 27 -8.38 10.29 -15.75
N GLU A 28 -8.20 10.63 -14.47
CA GLU A 28 -7.86 11.99 -14.04
C GLU A 28 -6.51 12.44 -14.65
N LEU A 29 -5.49 11.58 -14.59
CA LEU A 29 -4.19 11.90 -15.17
C LEU A 29 -4.27 12.10 -16.68
N ALA A 30 -4.97 11.22 -17.39
CA ALA A 30 -5.14 11.31 -18.84
C ALA A 30 -5.76 12.65 -19.26
N ALA A 31 -6.82 13.06 -18.56
CA ALA A 31 -7.49 14.35 -18.79
C ALA A 31 -6.57 15.54 -18.49
N PHE A 32 -5.81 15.47 -17.39
CA PHE A 32 -4.96 16.59 -16.95
C PHE A 32 -3.76 16.84 -17.88
N ILE A 33 -3.04 15.78 -18.27
CA ILE A 33 -1.82 15.93 -19.11
C ILE A 33 -2.08 15.78 -20.62
N GLY A 34 -3.33 15.57 -21.02
CA GLY A 34 -3.71 15.45 -22.44
C GLY A 34 -3.04 14.25 -23.12
N VAL A 35 -3.25 13.03 -22.60
CA VAL A 35 -2.75 11.77 -23.18
C VAL A 35 -3.85 10.71 -23.21
N ALA A 36 -3.66 9.67 -24.00
CA ALA A 36 -4.56 8.51 -23.96
C ALA A 36 -4.55 7.84 -22.58
N HIS A 37 -5.68 7.28 -22.16
CA HIS A 37 -5.84 6.57 -20.89
C HIS A 37 -4.77 5.48 -20.70
N SER A 38 -4.46 4.70 -21.74
CA SER A 38 -3.42 3.67 -21.70
C SER A 38 -2.03 4.24 -21.39
N THR A 39 -1.72 5.42 -21.92
CA THR A 39 -0.45 6.13 -21.64
C THR A 39 -0.41 6.61 -20.19
N ALA A 40 -1.48 7.24 -19.70
CA ALA A 40 -1.59 7.68 -18.31
C ALA A 40 -1.48 6.50 -17.35
N TRP A 41 -2.15 5.39 -17.64
CA TRP A 41 -2.05 4.16 -16.85
C TRP A 41 -0.62 3.60 -16.84
N ALA A 42 0.07 3.57 -17.99
CA ALA A 42 1.46 3.12 -18.07
C ALA A 42 2.42 4.01 -17.27
N ILE A 43 2.20 5.34 -17.28
CA ILE A 43 2.96 6.29 -16.47
C ILE A 43 2.77 5.98 -14.97
N LEU A 44 1.53 5.92 -14.51
CA LEU A 44 1.23 5.64 -13.10
C LEU A 44 1.78 4.28 -12.66
N ARG A 45 1.71 3.26 -13.53
CA ARG A 45 2.28 1.94 -13.22
C ARG A 45 3.79 2.01 -12.98
N LYS A 46 4.53 2.77 -13.80
CA LYS A 46 5.99 2.95 -13.63
C LYS A 46 6.31 3.72 -12.34
N LEU A 47 5.54 4.77 -12.05
CA LEU A 47 5.72 5.55 -10.83
C LEU A 47 5.44 4.70 -9.58
N ARG A 48 4.37 3.90 -9.59
CA ARG A 48 4.05 2.97 -8.49
C ARG A 48 5.09 1.86 -8.32
N ALA A 49 5.67 1.38 -9.42
CA ALA A 49 6.75 0.39 -9.34
C ALA A 49 7.97 0.95 -8.61
N ALA A 50 8.38 2.19 -8.90
CA ALA A 50 9.47 2.86 -8.20
C ALA A 50 9.18 3.06 -6.69
N ILE A 51 7.93 3.41 -6.34
CA ILE A 51 7.50 3.48 -4.94
C ILE A 51 7.59 2.11 -4.27
N ALA A 52 7.11 1.07 -4.97
CA ALA A 52 7.08 -0.28 -4.44
C ALA A 52 8.49 -0.81 -4.12
N GLU A 53 9.49 -0.53 -4.96
CA GLU A 53 10.89 -0.90 -4.70
C GLU A 53 11.41 -0.25 -3.41
N ILE A 54 11.11 1.03 -3.21
CA ILE A 54 11.54 1.76 -2.02
C ILE A 54 10.81 1.26 -0.78
N GLU A 55 9.49 1.09 -0.86
CA GLU A 55 8.71 0.61 0.28
C GLU A 55 9.03 -0.86 0.61
N ALA A 56 9.34 -1.71 -0.38
CA ALA A 56 9.78 -3.07 -0.12
C ALA A 56 11.06 -3.11 0.72
N SER A 57 12.02 -2.21 0.45
CA SER A 57 13.29 -2.15 1.18
C SER A 57 13.19 -1.56 2.59
N LYS A 58 12.10 -0.83 2.92
CA LYS A 58 11.90 -0.20 4.22
C LYS A 58 11.15 -1.13 5.15
N LEU A 59 11.85 -1.96 5.90
CA LEU A 59 11.26 -2.81 6.92
C LEU A 59 11.02 -2.05 8.24
N LEU A 60 9.96 -2.41 8.95
CA LEU A 60 9.62 -1.89 10.26
C LEU A 60 10.68 -2.30 11.29
N ARG A 61 10.91 -1.46 12.30
CA ARG A 61 11.95 -1.64 13.33
C ARG A 61 11.38 -1.34 14.72
N GLY A 62 12.11 -1.76 15.74
CA GLY A 62 11.71 -1.57 17.14
C GLY A 62 10.54 -2.46 17.51
N PHE A 63 9.59 -1.97 18.28
CA PHE A 63 8.39 -2.72 18.61
C PHE A 63 7.38 -2.61 17.47
N VAL A 64 7.03 -3.74 16.87
CA VAL A 64 6.15 -3.86 15.70
C VAL A 64 4.86 -4.57 16.07
N GLN A 65 3.76 -3.86 16.04
CA GLN A 65 2.43 -4.44 16.12
C GLN A 65 1.92 -4.78 14.73
N ALA A 66 1.31 -5.95 14.56
CA ALA A 66 0.71 -6.36 13.30
C ALA A 66 -0.66 -7.02 13.52
N ALA A 67 -1.49 -6.97 12.48
CA ALA A 67 -2.80 -7.63 12.46
C ALA A 67 -3.14 -8.12 11.06
N VAL A 68 -3.92 -9.18 10.99
CA VAL A 68 -4.50 -9.68 9.75
C VAL A 68 -5.84 -9.00 9.52
N CYS A 69 -6.02 -8.43 8.35
CA CYS A 69 -7.22 -7.73 7.92
C CYS A 69 -7.70 -8.25 6.55
N TRP A 70 -8.98 -8.05 6.26
CA TRP A 70 -9.59 -8.48 5.01
C TRP A 70 -9.98 -7.28 4.17
N LEU A 71 -9.40 -7.17 2.98
CA LEU A 71 -9.75 -6.16 2.00
C LEU A 71 -10.76 -6.73 1.02
N ALA A 72 -11.99 -6.21 1.06
CA ALA A 72 -13.03 -6.57 0.12
C ALA A 72 -13.04 -5.64 -1.09
N PRO A 73 -13.26 -6.15 -2.32
CA PRO A 73 -13.51 -5.28 -3.47
C PRO A 73 -14.76 -4.42 -3.25
N GLY A 74 -14.70 -3.13 -3.61
CA GLY A 74 -15.77 -2.15 -3.35
C GLY A 74 -17.17 -2.55 -3.84
N TYR A 75 -17.26 -3.30 -4.94
CA TYR A 75 -18.54 -3.79 -5.44
C TYR A 75 -19.20 -4.88 -4.57
N LEU A 76 -18.47 -5.50 -3.64
CA LEU A 76 -19.03 -6.50 -2.72
C LEU A 76 -19.85 -5.89 -1.60
N PHE A 77 -19.67 -4.61 -1.29
CA PHE A 77 -20.49 -3.90 -0.31
C PHE A 77 -21.94 -3.73 -0.79
N LEU A 78 -22.19 -3.85 -2.09
CA LEU A 78 -23.52 -3.75 -2.69
C LEU A 78 -24.23 -5.12 -2.87
N SER A 79 -23.56 -6.23 -2.56
CA SER A 79 -24.08 -7.58 -2.77
C SER A 79 -24.44 -8.26 -1.46
N THR A 80 -25.67 -8.74 -1.35
CA THR A 80 -26.18 -9.54 -0.22
C THR A 80 -25.83 -11.04 -0.33
N SER A 81 -25.13 -11.47 -1.38
CA SER A 81 -24.87 -12.90 -1.65
C SER A 81 -23.64 -13.44 -0.90
N HIS A 82 -23.76 -14.69 -0.42
CA HIS A 82 -22.71 -15.44 0.28
C HIS A 82 -21.42 -15.72 -0.54
N LYS A 83 -21.36 -15.28 -1.79
CA LYS A 83 -20.13 -15.34 -2.63
C LYS A 83 -19.04 -14.34 -2.23
N ARG A 84 -19.25 -13.55 -1.19
CA ARG A 84 -18.31 -12.54 -0.66
C ARG A 84 -16.92 -13.09 -0.39
N TYR A 85 -16.84 -14.25 0.25
CA TYR A 85 -15.59 -14.78 0.82
C TYR A 85 -14.51 -15.17 -0.18
N ARG A 86 -14.85 -15.42 -1.45
CA ARG A 86 -13.88 -15.86 -2.47
C ARG A 86 -13.04 -14.73 -3.09
N LYS A 87 -13.45 -13.46 -2.90
CA LYS A 87 -12.79 -12.30 -3.55
C LYS A 87 -12.09 -11.36 -2.58
N GLU A 88 -12.24 -11.58 -1.28
CA GLU A 88 -11.49 -10.83 -0.27
C GLU A 88 -10.01 -11.20 -0.34
N ARG A 89 -9.16 -10.20 -0.12
CA ARG A 89 -7.72 -10.39 -0.03
C ARG A 89 -7.28 -10.20 1.41
N ILE A 90 -6.41 -11.06 1.85
CA ILE A 90 -5.85 -11.01 3.19
C ILE A 90 -4.64 -10.10 3.17
N VAL A 91 -4.65 -9.14 4.07
CA VAL A 91 -3.60 -8.11 4.20
C VAL A 91 -3.05 -8.16 5.61
N LEU A 92 -1.75 -8.29 5.73
CA LEU A 92 -1.06 -8.01 6.98
C LEU A 92 -0.83 -6.51 7.06
N ILE A 93 -1.39 -5.86 8.06
CA ILE A 93 -1.05 -4.50 8.44
C ILE A 93 -0.08 -4.55 9.60
N GLY A 94 1.04 -3.85 9.48
CA GLY A 94 2.01 -3.70 10.56
C GLY A 94 2.39 -2.25 10.79
N SER A 95 2.74 -1.93 12.01
CA SER A 95 3.22 -0.59 12.39
C SER A 95 4.32 -0.69 13.43
N SER A 96 5.39 0.08 13.23
CA SER A 96 6.28 0.42 14.34
C SER A 96 5.57 1.41 15.24
N VAL A 97 5.58 1.16 16.53
CA VAL A 97 4.97 2.04 17.53
C VAL A 97 6.03 2.58 18.48
N ASP A 98 5.81 3.78 18.97
CA ASP A 98 6.63 4.40 20.00
C ASP A 98 6.24 3.88 21.42
N ASP A 99 6.93 4.36 22.45
CA ASP A 99 6.67 4.00 23.84
C ASP A 99 5.25 4.38 24.31
N GLY A 100 4.61 5.34 23.65
CA GLY A 100 3.21 5.73 23.86
C GLY A 100 2.21 4.86 23.08
N GLY A 101 2.68 3.89 22.27
CA GLY A 101 1.84 3.04 21.43
C GLY A 101 1.34 3.74 20.17
N LEU A 102 1.89 4.92 19.81
CA LEU A 102 1.51 5.65 18.62
C LEU A 102 2.28 5.13 17.38
N PRO A 103 1.58 4.86 16.28
CA PRO A 103 2.22 4.40 15.06
C PRO A 103 3.02 5.52 14.39
N HIS A 104 4.29 5.27 14.08
CA HIS A 104 5.20 6.19 13.39
C HIS A 104 5.72 5.65 12.05
N ALA A 105 5.52 4.37 11.77
CA ALA A 105 5.76 3.76 10.46
C ALA A 105 4.71 2.69 10.20
N LEU A 106 4.21 2.62 8.96
CA LEU A 106 3.13 1.73 8.55
C LEU A 106 3.55 0.88 7.36
N LYS A 107 3.13 -0.38 7.35
CA LYS A 107 3.28 -1.29 6.23
C LYS A 107 2.03 -2.14 6.01
N LEU A 108 1.64 -2.32 4.76
CA LEU A 108 0.56 -3.21 4.34
C LEU A 108 1.08 -4.15 3.28
N THR A 109 0.94 -5.45 3.53
CA THR A 109 1.40 -6.50 2.62
C THR A 109 0.30 -7.52 2.39
N LEU A 110 0.09 -7.92 1.13
CA LEU A 110 -0.77 -9.06 0.83
C LEU A 110 -0.14 -10.32 1.40
N ILE A 111 -0.96 -11.16 2.00
CA ILE A 111 -0.56 -12.47 2.49
C ILE A 111 -0.82 -13.48 1.37
N ASP A 112 0.18 -14.30 1.07
CA ASP A 112 0.04 -15.41 0.14
C ASP A 112 -0.80 -16.53 0.75
N ASP A 113 -1.63 -17.16 -0.05
CA ASP A 113 -2.56 -18.22 0.40
C ASP A 113 -1.82 -19.40 1.07
N GLU A 114 -0.53 -19.62 0.73
CA GLU A 114 0.33 -20.64 1.32
C GLU A 114 0.65 -20.41 2.82
N LEU A 115 0.52 -19.18 3.28
CA LEU A 115 0.75 -18.81 4.69
C LEU A 115 -0.51 -18.93 5.55
N LEU A 116 -1.62 -19.35 4.95
CA LEU A 116 -2.92 -19.46 5.62
C LEU A 116 -3.23 -20.89 6.04
N GLU A 117 -4.01 -21.06 7.09
CA GLU A 117 -4.60 -22.34 7.46
C GLU A 117 -5.49 -22.85 6.32
N PRO A 118 -5.38 -24.13 5.91
CA PRO A 118 -6.17 -24.69 4.84
C PRO A 118 -7.67 -24.50 5.04
N GLY A 119 -8.33 -23.91 4.05
CA GLY A 119 -9.78 -23.68 4.07
C GLY A 119 -10.24 -22.51 4.95
N THR A 120 -9.33 -21.80 5.57
CA THR A 120 -9.62 -20.63 6.42
C THR A 120 -9.01 -19.36 5.81
N LYS A 121 -9.15 -18.25 6.50
CA LYS A 121 -8.48 -16.97 6.21
C LYS A 121 -7.60 -16.53 7.38
N GLU A 122 -7.26 -17.47 8.23
CA GLU A 122 -6.40 -17.23 9.37
C GLU A 122 -4.96 -17.55 9.00
N LEU A 123 -4.05 -16.78 9.53
CA LEU A 123 -2.62 -17.00 9.32
C LEU A 123 -2.20 -18.27 10.05
N ALA A 124 -1.62 -19.22 9.31
CA ALA A 124 -1.08 -20.44 9.90
C ALA A 124 0.04 -20.11 10.88
N ARG A 125 0.13 -20.87 11.96
CA ARG A 125 1.14 -20.64 13.00
C ARG A 125 2.57 -20.66 12.42
N GLU A 126 2.81 -21.58 11.50
CA GLU A 126 4.09 -21.70 10.78
C GLU A 126 4.32 -20.57 9.80
N GLY A 127 3.24 -19.94 9.30
CA GLY A 127 3.29 -18.79 8.39
C GLY A 127 3.61 -17.45 9.08
N ILE A 128 3.43 -17.36 10.41
CA ILE A 128 3.63 -16.11 11.17
C ILE A 128 5.05 -15.55 10.98
N PRO A 129 6.16 -16.32 11.12
CA PRO A 129 7.50 -15.78 10.94
C PRO A 129 7.75 -15.23 9.52
N ALA A 130 7.25 -15.93 8.50
CA ALA A 130 7.38 -15.49 7.11
C ALA A 130 6.57 -14.20 6.85
N ALA A 131 5.35 -14.12 7.37
CA ALA A 131 4.51 -12.94 7.27
C ALA A 131 5.18 -11.72 7.95
N PHE A 132 5.72 -11.87 9.16
CA PHE A 132 6.47 -10.80 9.81
C PHE A 132 7.75 -10.44 9.06
N GLY A 133 8.48 -11.41 8.51
CA GLY A 133 9.67 -11.19 7.69
C GLY A 133 9.41 -10.32 6.45
N SER A 134 8.19 -10.28 5.96
CA SER A 134 7.79 -9.41 4.85
C SER A 134 7.62 -7.93 5.23
N ILE A 135 7.43 -7.63 6.53
CA ILE A 135 7.15 -6.27 7.01
C ILE A 135 8.17 -5.72 8.01
N ALA A 136 8.88 -6.57 8.74
CA ALA A 136 9.77 -6.18 9.84
C ALA A 136 11.18 -6.76 9.69
N VAL A 137 12.17 -6.09 10.28
CA VAL A 137 13.54 -6.63 10.36
C VAL A 137 13.59 -7.84 11.30
N PRO A 138 14.53 -8.79 11.10
CA PRO A 138 14.59 -10.04 11.88
C PRO A 138 14.73 -9.87 13.40
N PHE A 139 15.28 -8.74 13.85
CA PHE A 139 15.49 -8.43 15.27
C PHE A 139 14.46 -7.45 15.84
N ALA A 140 13.37 -7.18 15.12
CA ALA A 140 12.26 -6.39 15.66
C ALA A 140 11.50 -7.21 16.72
N ASP A 141 11.08 -6.56 17.79
CA ASP A 141 10.12 -7.13 18.72
C ASP A 141 8.73 -7.07 18.09
N THR A 142 8.10 -8.25 17.89
CA THR A 142 6.89 -8.35 17.08
C THR A 142 5.71 -8.90 17.87
N ALA A 143 4.53 -8.30 17.70
CA ALA A 143 3.29 -8.75 18.32
C ALA A 143 2.16 -8.84 17.28
N LEU A 144 1.59 -10.03 17.11
CA LEU A 144 0.35 -10.23 16.36
C LEU A 144 -0.83 -9.92 17.25
N LEU A 145 -1.61 -8.91 16.88
CA LEU A 145 -2.74 -8.45 17.66
C LEU A 145 -4.03 -9.14 17.20
N ILE A 146 -4.76 -9.72 18.14
CA ILE A 146 -6.05 -10.36 17.92
C ILE A 146 -7.07 -9.91 18.99
N GLY A 147 -8.35 -10.03 18.69
CA GLY A 147 -9.44 -9.77 19.65
C GLY A 147 -9.37 -8.37 20.27
N LYS A 148 -9.45 -8.30 21.60
CA LYS A 148 -9.49 -7.05 22.36
C LYS A 148 -8.28 -6.15 22.13
N ARG A 149 -7.07 -6.73 22.04
CA ARG A 149 -5.81 -5.98 21.80
C ARG A 149 -5.82 -5.31 20.43
N LEU A 150 -6.35 -5.98 19.41
CA LEU A 150 -6.50 -5.39 18.08
C LEU A 150 -7.46 -4.19 18.11
N VAL A 151 -8.62 -4.34 18.73
CA VAL A 151 -9.63 -3.27 18.81
C VAL A 151 -9.10 -2.03 19.54
N GLN A 152 -8.24 -2.20 20.53
CA GLN A 152 -7.63 -1.12 21.30
C GLN A 152 -6.43 -0.46 20.60
N SER A 153 -5.90 -1.08 19.54
CA SER A 153 -4.78 -0.54 18.78
C SER A 153 -5.23 0.45 17.70
N ALA A 154 -4.27 1.17 17.12
CA ALA A 154 -4.52 2.06 15.99
C ALA A 154 -4.69 1.32 14.65
N LEU A 155 -4.31 0.03 14.56
CA LEU A 155 -4.25 -0.71 13.29
C LEU A 155 -5.59 -0.81 12.55
N PRO A 156 -6.74 -1.10 13.21
CA PRO A 156 -8.03 -1.14 12.51
C PRO A 156 -8.42 0.19 11.89
N THR A 157 -8.13 1.29 12.57
CA THR A 157 -8.40 2.63 12.05
C THR A 157 -7.54 2.92 10.82
N ARG A 158 -6.23 2.62 10.87
CA ARG A 158 -5.30 2.79 9.75
C ARG A 158 -5.65 1.91 8.56
N PHE A 159 -6.09 0.68 8.81
CA PHE A 159 -6.56 -0.20 7.75
C PHE A 159 -7.83 0.35 7.06
N LYS A 160 -8.81 0.81 7.82
CA LYS A 160 -10.03 1.41 7.28
C LYS A 160 -9.77 2.70 6.49
N GLU A 161 -8.77 3.49 6.88
CA GLU A 161 -8.32 4.66 6.12
C GLU A 161 -7.74 4.25 4.77
N ALA A 162 -6.87 3.23 4.75
CA ALA A 162 -6.30 2.66 3.52
C ALA A 162 -7.40 2.11 2.60
N GLU A 163 -8.30 1.30 3.13
CA GLU A 163 -9.43 0.75 2.40
C GLU A 163 -10.30 1.84 1.79
N ARG A 164 -10.66 2.85 2.59
CA ARG A 164 -11.46 3.99 2.12
C ARG A 164 -10.77 4.77 1.01
N TRP A 165 -9.45 5.00 1.13
CA TRP A 165 -8.68 5.67 0.09
C TRP A 165 -8.67 4.86 -1.21
N LEU A 166 -8.43 3.54 -1.13
CA LEU A 166 -8.48 2.64 -2.28
C LEU A 166 -9.85 2.65 -2.97
N LEU A 167 -10.93 2.57 -2.20
CA LEU A 167 -12.29 2.51 -2.72
C LEU A 167 -12.75 3.83 -3.35
N ARG A 168 -12.41 4.95 -2.74
CA ARG A 168 -12.80 6.28 -3.24
C ARG A 168 -12.06 6.67 -4.51
N LYS A 169 -10.80 6.29 -4.61
CA LYS A 169 -9.94 6.73 -5.72
C LYS A 169 -9.93 5.77 -6.90
N PHE A 170 -10.07 4.48 -6.62
CA PHE A 170 -9.91 3.44 -7.62
C PHE A 170 -11.13 2.51 -7.62
N HIS A 171 -11.98 2.60 -8.64
CA HIS A 171 -13.24 1.85 -8.77
C HIS A 171 -13.04 0.37 -9.15
N GLY A 172 -12.03 -0.26 -8.68
CA GLY A 172 -11.70 -1.66 -8.90
C GLY A 172 -10.22 -1.84 -9.23
N ILE A 173 -9.50 -2.44 -8.31
CA ILE A 173 -8.08 -2.77 -8.50
C ILE A 173 -7.99 -4.26 -8.72
N GLY A 174 -7.43 -4.67 -9.87
CA GLY A 174 -7.12 -6.07 -10.12
C GLY A 174 -6.08 -6.57 -9.11
N THR A 175 -6.24 -7.82 -8.65
CA THR A 175 -5.38 -8.42 -7.62
C THR A 175 -3.88 -8.33 -7.95
N LYS A 176 -3.55 -8.46 -9.23
CA LYS A 176 -2.17 -8.35 -9.74
C LYS A 176 -1.47 -7.04 -9.37
N TYR A 177 -2.23 -5.96 -9.21
CA TYR A 177 -1.66 -4.63 -8.97
C TYR A 177 -1.90 -4.12 -7.54
N LEU A 178 -2.72 -4.81 -6.76
CA LEU A 178 -3.16 -4.36 -5.44
C LEU A 178 -1.98 -4.01 -4.53
N GLN A 179 -0.94 -4.84 -4.48
CA GLN A 179 0.23 -4.59 -3.65
C GLN A 179 0.91 -3.24 -3.97
N SER A 180 0.96 -2.84 -5.24
CA SER A 180 1.58 -1.56 -5.61
C SER A 180 0.78 -0.34 -5.12
N TYR A 181 -0.54 -0.48 -4.99
CA TYR A 181 -1.39 0.56 -4.39
C TYR A 181 -1.28 0.59 -2.87
N LEU A 182 -1.15 -0.57 -2.22
CA LEU A 182 -0.86 -0.64 -0.79
C LEU A 182 0.48 0.03 -0.47
N HIS A 183 1.52 -0.19 -1.29
CA HIS A 183 2.81 0.49 -1.16
C HIS A 183 2.67 2.00 -1.35
N GLU A 184 1.89 2.46 -2.34
CA GLU A 184 1.62 3.90 -2.54
C GLU A 184 0.96 4.50 -1.29
N TYR A 185 -0.03 3.82 -0.70
CA TYR A 185 -0.67 4.27 0.53
C TYR A 185 0.32 4.36 1.69
N CYS A 186 1.10 3.29 1.93
CA CYS A 186 2.12 3.27 2.99
C CYS A 186 3.15 4.39 2.81
N PHE A 187 3.63 4.59 1.59
CA PHE A 187 4.58 5.65 1.27
C PHE A 187 4.02 7.03 1.64
N ARG A 188 2.77 7.32 1.24
CA ARG A 188 2.09 8.58 1.57
C ARG A 188 1.94 8.78 3.07
N TRP A 189 1.44 7.75 3.74
CA TRP A 189 1.22 7.80 5.17
C TRP A 189 2.53 8.00 5.94
N ASN A 190 3.57 7.22 5.62
CA ASN A 190 4.88 7.30 6.25
C ASN A 190 5.57 8.66 6.02
N MET A 191 5.33 9.29 4.88
CA MET A 191 5.84 10.64 4.62
C MET A 191 5.13 11.69 5.47
N ALA A 192 3.82 11.63 5.53
CA ALA A 192 3.02 12.54 6.35
C ALA A 192 3.38 12.41 7.84
N ALA A 193 3.53 11.19 8.35
CA ALA A 193 3.91 10.91 9.73
C ALA A 193 5.28 11.49 10.11
N ARG A 194 6.21 11.64 9.14
CA ARG A 194 7.54 12.23 9.36
C ARG A 194 7.57 13.76 9.20
N GLY A 195 6.45 14.40 8.93
CA GLY A 195 6.40 15.85 8.67
C GLY A 195 7.14 16.27 7.39
N GLY A 196 7.45 15.34 6.50
CA GLY A 196 8.14 15.60 5.23
C GLY A 196 7.26 16.36 4.24
N CYS A 197 7.88 17.21 3.41
CA CYS A 197 7.19 17.80 2.27
C CYS A 197 6.99 16.73 1.17
N PRO A 198 5.76 16.30 0.86
CA PRO A 198 5.52 15.24 -0.11
C PRO A 198 6.20 15.49 -1.46
N ARG A 199 6.11 16.71 -2.01
CA ARG A 199 6.70 17.04 -3.31
C ARG A 199 8.21 16.85 -3.35
N ILE A 200 8.93 17.26 -2.31
CA ILE A 200 10.39 17.11 -2.23
C ILE A 200 10.79 15.64 -2.16
N GLU A 201 10.11 14.86 -1.34
CA GLU A 201 10.40 13.43 -1.20
C GLU A 201 10.06 12.66 -2.47
N TRP A 202 8.96 13.00 -3.14
CA TRP A 202 8.61 12.44 -4.44
C TRP A 202 9.65 12.78 -5.50
N ALA A 203 10.12 14.04 -5.56
CA ALA A 203 11.18 14.43 -6.47
C ALA A 203 12.47 13.65 -6.20
N ARG A 204 12.91 13.55 -4.96
CA ARG A 204 14.09 12.76 -4.56
C ARG A 204 13.98 11.31 -4.99
N LEU A 205 12.80 10.71 -4.85
CA LEU A 205 12.52 9.34 -5.22
C LEU A 205 12.72 9.10 -6.71
N PHE A 206 12.18 9.96 -7.56
CA PHE A 206 12.23 9.80 -9.01
C PHE A 206 13.58 10.17 -9.64
N PHE A 207 14.37 10.98 -8.97
CA PHE A 207 15.71 11.33 -9.44
C PHE A 207 16.82 10.38 -8.92
N ARG A 208 16.54 9.58 -7.90
CA ARG A 208 17.51 8.62 -7.33
C ARG A 208 17.40 7.21 -7.89
N THR A 209 16.26 6.81 -8.43
CA THR A 209 16.10 5.49 -9.02
C THR A 209 16.81 5.43 -10.37
N PRO A 210 17.87 4.63 -10.56
CA PRO A 210 18.35 4.28 -11.88
C PRO A 210 17.18 3.65 -12.63
N ALA A 211 16.98 4.07 -13.87
CA ALA A 211 15.96 3.48 -14.72
C ALA A 211 16.21 1.96 -14.79
N VAL A 212 15.34 1.18 -14.18
CA VAL A 212 15.35 -0.27 -14.37
C VAL A 212 15.02 -0.51 -15.84
N VAL A 213 15.94 -1.15 -16.51
CA VAL A 213 15.91 -1.53 -17.94
C VAL A 213 14.82 -2.57 -18.19
#